data_03e6d6ba0419f8cf4ffb23b41bb5e2cd
#
_entry.id   03e6d6ba0419f8cf4ffb23b41bb5e2cd
#
_cell.length_a   1.000
_cell.length_b   1.000
_cell.length_c   1.000
_cell.angle_alpha   90.00
_cell.angle_beta   90.00
_cell.angle_gamma   90.00
#
_symmetry.space_group_name_H-M   'P 1'
#
loop_
_entity.id
_entity.type
_entity.pdbx_description
1 polymer ?
#
loop_
_entity_poly.entity_id
_entity_poly.type
_entity_poly.pdbx_seq_one_letter_code
_entity_poly.pdbx_strand_id
1 'polypeptide(L)'
;MKLDDHPTVRRFRLQTVPPAAPKSDRLDPAWLKQLVLDAGADDVGFVEIGRPELDDQRDDILKAFPRTRTLISFVVRMNREAIRTPARSVANTEFHHAGDEVNDIARSVVRTLEERGIRALNPAMGFPMEMDQFPGKAWVVSHKPVAVAAGLGMMGIHRNVIHEKFGNFILLGTVLIGAEATAYDQPISYNPCLECKLCVAACPVGAIAPDGHFNFSACYTHNYREFMGGFTDWVEQVADSKDALDYRKKVSDPESASMWQSLSFGANYKAAYCLSQ
;
A
#
# COMPACT_ATOMS: atom_id res chain seq x y z
N MET A 1 1.65 7.84 -37.52
CA MET A 1 2.14 9.18 -37.09
C MET A 1 2.59 9.03 -35.64
N LYS A 2 3.82 9.45 -35.32
CA LYS A 2 4.28 9.41 -33.93
C LYS A 2 3.51 10.47 -33.11
N LEU A 3 3.26 10.21 -31.84
CA LEU A 3 2.54 11.12 -30.95
C LEU A 3 3.11 12.55 -30.96
N ASP A 4 4.43 12.65 -31.00
CA ASP A 4 5.15 13.93 -31.06
C ASP A 4 4.91 14.75 -32.34
N ASP A 5 4.49 14.08 -33.42
CA ASP A 5 4.20 14.71 -34.70
C ASP A 5 2.75 15.15 -34.85
N HIS A 6 1.90 14.81 -33.87
CA HIS A 6 0.49 15.18 -33.90
C HIS A 6 0.34 16.71 -33.77
N PRO A 7 -0.43 17.39 -34.65
CA PRO A 7 -0.55 18.85 -34.64
C PRO A 7 -0.99 19.43 -33.29
N THR A 8 -1.91 18.76 -32.60
CA THR A 8 -2.38 19.18 -31.29
C THR A 8 -1.28 19.09 -30.21
N VAL A 9 -0.45 18.04 -30.26
CA VAL A 9 0.68 17.87 -29.32
C VAL A 9 1.72 18.96 -29.55
N ARG A 10 2.06 19.24 -30.82
CA ARG A 10 2.96 20.34 -31.18
C ARG A 10 2.42 21.68 -30.72
N ARG A 11 1.12 21.96 -30.97
CA ARG A 11 0.47 23.20 -30.56
C ARG A 11 0.43 23.34 -29.04
N PHE A 12 0.12 22.26 -28.32
CA PHE A 12 0.15 22.25 -26.85
C PHE A 12 1.54 22.53 -26.30
N ARG A 13 2.59 21.89 -26.85
CA ARG A 13 3.99 22.14 -26.44
C ARG A 13 4.45 23.57 -26.73
N LEU A 14 3.96 24.17 -27.79
CA LEU A 14 4.27 25.57 -28.14
C LEU A 14 3.49 26.56 -27.25
N GLN A 15 2.33 26.17 -26.73
CA GLN A 15 1.48 27.05 -25.90
C GLN A 15 1.75 26.90 -24.40
N THR A 16 2.41 25.83 -23.97
CA THR A 16 2.84 25.69 -22.59
C THR A 16 4.01 26.64 -22.35
N VAL A 17 3.72 27.83 -21.82
CA VAL A 17 4.68 28.51 -20.97
C VAL A 17 5.04 27.49 -19.88
N PRO A 18 6.32 27.09 -19.74
CA PRO A 18 6.69 26.21 -18.64
C PRO A 18 6.14 26.84 -17.36
N PRO A 19 5.44 26.09 -16.49
CA PRO A 19 5.08 26.63 -15.20
C PRO A 19 6.37 27.20 -14.61
N ALA A 20 6.31 28.42 -14.07
CA ALA A 20 7.46 29.06 -13.47
C ALA A 20 8.17 28.02 -12.60
N ALA A 21 9.44 27.77 -12.87
CA ALA A 21 10.21 26.79 -12.11
C ALA A 21 10.02 27.12 -10.63
N PRO A 22 9.74 26.12 -9.76
CA PRO A 22 9.60 26.39 -8.34
C PRO A 22 10.84 27.18 -7.88
N LYS A 23 10.63 28.24 -7.11
CA LYS A 23 11.69 29.19 -6.71
C LYS A 23 12.85 28.55 -5.93
N SER A 24 12.72 27.29 -5.54
CA SER A 24 13.81 26.42 -5.09
C SER A 24 13.49 24.97 -5.52
N ASP A 25 14.47 24.27 -6.09
CA ASP A 25 14.37 22.84 -6.40
C ASP A 25 14.36 21.95 -5.14
N ARG A 26 14.41 22.59 -3.96
CA ARG A 26 14.46 21.92 -2.66
C ARG A 26 13.35 22.40 -1.74
N LEU A 27 12.72 21.44 -1.08
CA LEU A 27 11.59 21.67 -0.18
C LEU A 27 12.06 21.55 1.28
N ASP A 28 11.49 22.40 2.14
CA ASP A 28 11.69 22.32 3.58
C ASP A 28 10.94 21.09 4.14
N PRO A 29 11.66 20.15 4.79
CA PRO A 29 11.02 18.98 5.40
C PRO A 29 10.01 19.33 6.49
N ALA A 30 10.21 20.41 7.23
CA ALA A 30 9.28 20.83 8.29
C ALA A 30 7.93 21.25 7.67
N TRP A 31 7.97 22.01 6.58
CA TRP A 31 6.77 22.35 5.83
C TRP A 31 6.09 21.12 5.22
N LEU A 32 6.86 20.20 4.57
CA LEU A 32 6.32 18.97 4.02
C LEU A 32 5.67 18.10 5.11
N LYS A 33 6.34 18.01 6.27
CA LYS A 33 5.82 17.26 7.41
C LYS A 33 4.48 17.82 7.88
N GLN A 34 4.39 19.12 8.06
CA GLN A 34 3.16 19.78 8.48
C GLN A 34 2.04 19.59 7.46
N LEU A 35 2.33 19.72 6.15
CA LEU A 35 1.37 19.48 5.08
C LEU A 35 0.74 18.09 5.18
N VAL A 36 1.52 17.06 5.43
CA VAL A 36 1.04 15.67 5.47
C VAL A 36 0.27 15.39 6.76
N LEU A 37 0.73 15.93 7.89
CA LEU A 37 0.03 15.85 9.17
C LEU A 37 -1.31 16.60 9.13
N ASP A 38 -1.36 17.78 8.54
CA ASP A 38 -2.59 18.58 8.36
C ASP A 38 -3.60 17.88 7.43
N ALA A 39 -3.11 17.02 6.51
CA ALA A 39 -3.96 16.20 5.67
C ALA A 39 -4.56 14.99 6.41
N GLY A 40 -4.12 14.69 7.64
CA GLY A 40 -4.66 13.67 8.52
C GLY A 40 -3.73 12.51 8.85
N ALA A 41 -2.49 12.49 8.35
CA ALA A 41 -1.53 11.44 8.71
C ALA A 41 -1.13 11.50 10.19
N ASP A 42 -0.87 10.33 10.79
CA ASP A 42 -0.41 10.22 12.19
C ASP A 42 1.11 10.35 12.34
N ASP A 43 1.88 10.02 11.30
CA ASP A 43 3.32 10.27 11.22
C ASP A 43 3.79 10.31 9.77
N VAL A 44 4.97 10.91 9.52
CA VAL A 44 5.53 11.10 8.18
C VAL A 44 7.04 11.18 8.19
N GLY A 45 7.67 10.58 7.19
CA GLY A 45 9.10 10.64 6.95
C GLY A 45 9.42 10.73 5.45
N PHE A 46 10.65 11.11 5.14
CA PHE A 46 11.12 11.40 3.79
C PHE A 46 12.35 10.58 3.44
N VAL A 47 12.39 10.08 2.21
CA VAL A 47 13.53 9.35 1.68
C VAL A 47 13.81 9.76 0.25
N GLU A 48 15.09 9.91 -0.11
CA GLU A 48 15.52 10.16 -1.47
C GLU A 48 15.41 8.91 -2.33
N ILE A 49 15.07 9.08 -3.62
CA ILE A 49 14.93 7.95 -4.57
C ILE A 49 16.22 7.14 -4.73
N GLY A 50 17.39 7.77 -4.51
CA GLY A 50 18.70 7.12 -4.62
C GLY A 50 19.08 6.23 -3.44
N ARG A 51 18.26 6.12 -2.39
CA ARG A 51 18.54 5.32 -1.20
C ARG A 51 18.71 3.83 -1.54
N PRO A 52 19.77 3.14 -1.07
CA PRO A 52 20.01 1.72 -1.37
C PRO A 52 18.85 0.79 -0.97
N GLU A 53 18.15 1.09 0.10
CA GLU A 53 16.98 0.34 0.58
C GLU A 53 15.82 0.31 -0.43
N LEU A 54 15.88 1.15 -1.47
CA LEU A 54 14.88 1.22 -2.54
C LEU A 54 15.36 0.58 -3.85
N ASP A 55 16.58 0.00 -3.91
CA ASP A 55 17.15 -0.54 -5.15
C ASP A 55 16.24 -1.53 -5.85
N ASP A 56 15.58 -2.43 -5.08
CA ASP A 56 14.69 -3.46 -5.61
C ASP A 56 13.44 -2.91 -6.32
N GLN A 57 13.08 -1.64 -6.10
CA GLN A 57 11.87 -1.03 -6.65
C GLN A 57 12.11 0.30 -7.37
N ARG A 58 13.34 0.82 -7.35
CA ARG A 58 13.67 2.14 -7.92
C ARG A 58 13.25 2.25 -9.39
N ASP A 59 13.57 1.25 -10.19
CA ASP A 59 13.28 1.28 -11.63
C ASP A 59 11.79 1.30 -11.91
N ASP A 60 10.99 0.56 -11.14
CA ASP A 60 9.54 0.57 -11.25
C ASP A 60 8.94 1.92 -10.84
N ILE A 61 9.46 2.51 -9.76
CA ILE A 61 9.06 3.84 -9.31
C ILE A 61 9.37 4.88 -10.40
N LEU A 62 10.57 4.84 -10.96
CA LEU A 62 10.98 5.76 -12.02
C LEU A 62 10.27 5.50 -13.35
N LYS A 63 9.85 4.26 -13.62
CA LYS A 63 8.98 3.94 -14.75
C LYS A 63 7.62 4.60 -14.62
N ALA A 64 7.02 4.55 -13.43
CA ALA A 64 5.73 5.17 -13.16
C ALA A 64 5.81 6.70 -13.10
N PHE A 65 6.85 7.24 -12.45
CA PHE A 65 7.06 8.68 -12.34
C PHE A 65 8.55 9.03 -12.49
N PRO A 66 9.02 9.26 -13.73
CA PRO A 66 10.46 9.48 -14.04
C PRO A 66 11.09 10.70 -13.35
N ARG A 67 10.27 11.59 -12.82
CA ARG A 67 10.74 12.81 -12.13
C ARG A 67 10.94 12.64 -10.64
N THR A 68 10.66 11.45 -10.08
CA THR A 68 10.78 11.19 -8.64
C THR A 68 12.18 11.56 -8.13
N ARG A 69 12.22 12.41 -7.11
CA ARG A 69 13.41 12.79 -6.34
C ARG A 69 13.27 12.39 -4.90
N THR A 70 12.10 12.62 -4.32
CA THR A 70 11.77 12.32 -2.93
C THR A 70 10.51 11.46 -2.87
N LEU A 71 10.50 10.52 -1.93
CA LEU A 71 9.32 9.79 -1.51
C LEU A 71 8.91 10.29 -0.13
N ILE A 72 7.66 10.71 -0.01
CA ILE A 72 7.02 10.99 1.27
C ILE A 72 6.36 9.69 1.70
N SER A 73 6.80 9.10 2.81
CA SER A 73 6.11 7.98 3.45
C SER A 73 5.32 8.49 4.63
N PHE A 74 4.12 7.97 4.85
CA PHE A 74 3.31 8.38 5.98
C PHE A 74 2.49 7.21 6.54
N VAL A 75 2.02 7.39 7.75
CA VAL A 75 1.31 6.42 8.57
C VAL A 75 -0.10 6.91 8.84
N VAL A 76 -1.07 6.01 8.70
CA VAL A 76 -2.44 6.16 9.23
C VAL A 76 -2.66 5.06 10.25
N ARG A 77 -3.12 5.46 11.43
CA ARG A 77 -3.37 4.55 12.55
C ARG A 77 -4.74 3.89 12.43
N MET A 78 -4.78 2.58 12.54
CA MET A 78 -6.01 1.81 12.68
C MET A 78 -6.51 1.78 14.12
N ASN A 79 -7.82 1.69 14.31
CA ASN A 79 -8.45 1.50 15.62
C ASN A 79 -8.13 0.11 16.17
N ARG A 80 -7.39 0.07 17.27
CA ARG A 80 -6.78 -1.15 17.80
C ARG A 80 -7.81 -2.21 18.17
N GLU A 81 -8.90 -1.85 18.84
CA GLU A 81 -9.91 -2.80 19.27
C GLU A 81 -10.68 -3.40 18.09
N ALA A 82 -10.92 -2.62 17.04
CA ALA A 82 -11.53 -3.12 15.81
C ALA A 82 -10.66 -4.21 15.14
N ILE A 83 -9.33 -4.00 15.09
CA ILE A 83 -8.40 -5.00 14.51
C ILE A 83 -8.27 -6.24 15.41
N ARG A 84 -8.33 -6.09 16.73
CA ARG A 84 -8.20 -7.19 17.72
C ARG A 84 -9.43 -8.06 17.88
N THR A 85 -10.59 -7.55 17.49
CA THR A 85 -11.84 -8.31 17.69
C THR A 85 -11.80 -9.67 16.97
N PRO A 86 -12.36 -10.73 17.57
CA PRO A 86 -12.55 -12.00 16.86
C PRO A 86 -13.56 -11.89 15.71
N ALA A 87 -14.41 -10.84 15.69
CA ALA A 87 -15.32 -10.56 14.58
C ALA A 87 -14.53 -9.99 13.38
N ARG A 88 -14.06 -10.86 12.53
CA ARG A 88 -13.17 -10.51 11.40
C ARG A 88 -13.79 -9.51 10.42
N SER A 89 -15.11 -9.48 10.29
CA SER A 89 -15.82 -8.47 9.50
C SER A 89 -15.59 -7.05 10.02
N VAL A 90 -15.54 -6.86 11.33
CA VAL A 90 -15.24 -5.55 11.96
C VAL A 90 -13.78 -5.16 11.68
N ALA A 91 -12.83 -6.08 11.87
CA ALA A 91 -11.43 -5.84 11.58
C ALA A 91 -11.19 -5.53 10.10
N ASN A 92 -11.90 -6.22 9.21
CA ASN A 92 -11.84 -5.97 7.78
C ASN A 92 -12.37 -4.58 7.40
N THR A 93 -13.48 -4.16 7.98
CA THR A 93 -14.05 -2.81 7.77
C THR A 93 -13.08 -1.73 8.22
N GLU A 94 -12.47 -1.88 9.39
CA GLU A 94 -11.46 -0.97 9.90
C GLU A 94 -10.25 -0.85 8.94
N PHE A 95 -9.75 -2.00 8.47
CA PHE A 95 -8.64 -2.03 7.52
C PHE A 95 -8.98 -1.29 6.23
N HIS A 96 -10.19 -1.47 5.69
CA HIS A 96 -10.61 -0.78 4.47
C HIS A 96 -10.78 0.73 4.69
N HIS A 97 -11.42 1.15 5.77
CA HIS A 97 -11.57 2.58 6.08
C HIS A 97 -10.21 3.27 6.25
N ALA A 98 -9.28 2.66 6.99
CA ALA A 98 -7.93 3.20 7.09
C ALA A 98 -7.19 3.22 5.73
N GLY A 99 -7.48 2.25 4.86
CA GLY A 99 -6.95 2.22 3.49
C GLY A 99 -7.49 3.35 2.62
N ASP A 100 -8.78 3.65 2.71
CA ASP A 100 -9.42 4.78 2.04
C ASP A 100 -8.84 6.10 2.55
N GLU A 101 -8.66 6.23 3.86
CA GLU A 101 -8.04 7.41 4.48
C GLU A 101 -6.59 7.63 3.99
N VAL A 102 -5.79 6.56 3.87
CA VAL A 102 -4.45 6.65 3.27
C VAL A 102 -4.51 7.22 1.85
N ASN A 103 -5.44 6.74 1.02
CA ASN A 103 -5.58 7.22 -0.35
C ASN A 103 -6.08 8.68 -0.40
N ASP A 104 -6.99 9.07 0.48
CA ASP A 104 -7.53 10.44 0.55
C ASP A 104 -6.46 11.43 1.02
N ILE A 105 -5.68 11.09 2.04
CA ILE A 105 -4.52 11.89 2.49
C ILE A 105 -3.52 12.06 1.35
N ALA A 106 -3.11 10.97 0.71
CA ALA A 106 -2.14 11.01 -0.39
C ALA A 106 -2.63 11.92 -1.53
N ARG A 107 -3.90 11.80 -1.89
CA ARG A 107 -4.53 12.63 -2.92
C ARG A 107 -4.59 14.10 -2.52
N SER A 108 -4.92 14.41 -1.26
CA SER A 108 -4.96 15.78 -0.73
C SER A 108 -3.58 16.43 -0.78
N VAL A 109 -2.55 15.69 -0.34
CA VAL A 109 -1.15 16.13 -0.38
C VAL A 109 -0.71 16.43 -1.81
N VAL A 110 -0.99 15.52 -2.76
CA VAL A 110 -0.65 15.72 -4.19
C VAL A 110 -1.31 16.97 -4.73
N ARG A 111 -2.61 17.17 -4.47
CA ARG A 111 -3.33 18.39 -4.91
C ARG A 111 -2.66 19.66 -4.42
N THR A 112 -2.32 19.73 -3.13
CA THR A 112 -1.67 20.92 -2.55
C THR A 112 -0.27 21.15 -3.12
N LEU A 113 0.47 20.08 -3.41
CA LEU A 113 1.78 20.17 -4.07
C LEU A 113 1.64 20.71 -5.51
N GLU A 114 0.67 20.19 -6.27
CA GLU A 114 0.41 20.63 -7.65
C GLU A 114 -0.03 22.11 -7.71
N GLU A 115 -0.87 22.58 -6.78
CA GLU A 115 -1.25 23.98 -6.65
C GLU A 115 -0.06 24.91 -6.45
N ARG A 116 1.04 24.39 -5.89
CA ARG A 116 2.33 25.08 -5.72
C ARG A 116 3.31 24.86 -6.88
N GLY A 117 2.87 24.19 -7.94
CA GLY A 117 3.70 23.87 -9.10
C GLY A 117 4.68 22.72 -8.91
N ILE A 118 4.57 21.97 -7.81
CA ILE A 118 5.39 20.79 -7.51
C ILE A 118 4.69 19.57 -8.10
N ARG A 119 5.37 18.86 -9.00
CA ARG A 119 4.82 17.63 -9.58
C ARG A 119 4.86 16.51 -8.56
N ALA A 120 3.74 15.84 -8.38
CA ALA A 120 3.59 14.76 -7.44
C ALA A 120 2.67 13.65 -8.00
N LEU A 121 2.80 12.44 -7.45
CA LEU A 121 1.97 11.29 -7.79
C LEU A 121 1.73 10.46 -6.54
N ASN A 122 0.49 10.03 -6.33
CA ASN A 122 0.11 9.14 -5.23
C ASN A 122 -0.21 7.73 -5.77
N PRO A 123 0.66 6.74 -5.61
CA PRO A 123 0.32 5.34 -5.85
C PRO A 123 -0.79 4.89 -4.90
N ALA A 124 -1.63 3.96 -5.34
CA ALA A 124 -2.64 3.38 -4.48
C ALA A 124 -2.01 2.66 -3.27
N MET A 125 -2.64 2.74 -2.12
CA MET A 125 -2.22 2.03 -0.90
C MET A 125 -2.15 0.51 -1.12
N GLY A 126 -3.08 -0.05 -1.87
CA GLY A 126 -3.13 -1.46 -2.23
C GLY A 126 -3.81 -1.69 -3.57
N PHE A 127 -5.04 -1.25 -3.73
CA PHE A 127 -5.85 -1.47 -4.92
C PHE A 127 -6.25 -0.14 -5.58
N PRO A 128 -6.38 -0.10 -6.93
CA PRO A 128 -6.15 -1.19 -7.88
C PRO A 128 -4.66 -1.54 -8.02
N MET A 129 -4.38 -2.84 -8.31
CA MET A 129 -3.03 -3.31 -8.62
C MET A 129 -2.75 -3.16 -10.12
N GLU A 130 -1.50 -2.86 -10.45
CA GLU A 130 -1.06 -2.82 -11.84
C GLU A 130 -0.55 -4.19 -12.28
N MET A 131 -1.21 -4.82 -13.24
CA MET A 131 -0.90 -6.18 -13.66
C MET A 131 -0.10 -6.25 -14.98
N ASP A 132 -0.30 -5.30 -15.90
CA ASP A 132 0.29 -5.36 -17.24
C ASP A 132 1.69 -4.75 -17.31
N GLN A 133 1.89 -3.61 -16.69
CA GLN A 133 3.10 -2.80 -16.82
C GLN A 133 4.22 -3.22 -15.86
N PHE A 134 3.90 -3.98 -14.83
CA PHE A 134 4.80 -4.41 -13.75
C PHE A 134 4.72 -5.93 -13.54
N PRO A 135 5.15 -6.74 -14.55
CA PRO A 135 5.03 -8.20 -14.47
C PRO A 135 5.80 -8.74 -13.25
N GLY A 136 5.16 -9.63 -12.52
CA GLY A 136 5.70 -10.21 -11.28
C GLY A 136 5.61 -9.31 -10.05
N LYS A 137 5.10 -8.08 -10.18
CA LYS A 137 4.84 -7.16 -9.06
C LYS A 137 3.40 -6.67 -9.13
N ALA A 138 2.71 -6.73 -7.99
CA ALA A 138 1.32 -6.31 -7.88
C ALA A 138 1.16 -4.80 -7.60
N TRP A 139 2.25 -4.10 -7.27
CA TRP A 139 2.23 -2.69 -6.88
C TRP A 139 3.33 -1.91 -7.57
N VAL A 140 3.01 -0.67 -7.97
CA VAL A 140 3.97 0.30 -8.49
C VAL A 140 5.00 0.67 -7.42
N VAL A 141 4.55 0.80 -6.17
CA VAL A 141 5.38 1.10 -5.00
C VAL A 141 5.08 0.10 -3.88
N SER A 142 6.11 -0.52 -3.35
CA SER A 142 6.04 -1.26 -2.11
C SER A 142 6.23 -0.28 -0.94
N HIS A 143 5.14 0.09 -0.27
CA HIS A 143 5.15 1.12 0.79
C HIS A 143 6.00 0.73 2.01
N LYS A 144 6.10 -0.56 2.33
CA LYS A 144 6.80 -1.04 3.53
C LYS A 144 8.30 -0.74 3.52
N PRO A 145 9.08 -1.05 2.47
CA PRO A 145 10.48 -0.65 2.40
C PRO A 145 10.66 0.86 2.44
N VAL A 146 9.77 1.62 1.81
CA VAL A 146 9.82 3.10 1.86
C VAL A 146 9.65 3.60 3.29
N ALA A 147 8.68 3.07 4.02
CA ALA A 147 8.44 3.46 5.41
C ALA A 147 9.62 3.12 6.33
N VAL A 148 10.26 1.96 6.13
CA VAL A 148 11.47 1.60 6.89
C VAL A 148 12.61 2.55 6.55
N ALA A 149 12.86 2.84 5.27
CA ALA A 149 13.90 3.76 4.82
C ALA A 149 13.65 5.20 5.31
N ALA A 150 12.38 5.60 5.45
CA ALA A 150 11.94 6.89 5.98
C ALA A 150 11.86 6.95 7.53
N GLY A 151 12.35 5.93 8.24
CA GLY A 151 12.42 5.93 9.70
C GLY A 151 11.09 5.75 10.44
N LEU A 152 10.03 5.31 9.76
CA LEU A 152 8.70 5.17 10.36
C LEU A 152 8.47 3.83 11.09
N GLY A 153 9.48 3.01 11.20
CA GLY A 153 9.41 1.74 11.88
C GLY A 153 10.38 0.71 11.34
N MET A 154 10.25 -0.53 11.79
CA MET A 154 11.04 -1.64 11.30
C MET A 154 10.17 -2.74 10.69
N MET A 155 10.75 -3.52 9.80
CA MET A 155 10.08 -4.70 9.24
C MET A 155 10.03 -5.83 10.27
N GLY A 156 8.83 -6.16 10.74
CA GLY A 156 8.63 -7.31 11.61
C GLY A 156 8.78 -8.65 10.89
N ILE A 157 8.97 -9.74 11.64
CA ILE A 157 9.05 -11.11 11.08
C ILE A 157 7.76 -11.52 10.34
N HIS A 158 6.65 -10.90 10.63
CA HIS A 158 5.36 -11.06 9.91
C HIS A 158 5.24 -10.24 8.62
N ARG A 159 6.34 -9.57 8.21
CA ARG A 159 6.41 -8.75 6.98
C ARG A 159 5.48 -7.53 6.96
N ASN A 160 5.09 -7.01 8.13
CA ASN A 160 4.50 -5.68 8.27
C ASN A 160 5.45 -4.76 9.00
N VAL A 161 5.32 -3.46 8.77
CA VAL A 161 6.11 -2.46 9.50
C VAL A 161 5.52 -2.32 10.90
N ILE A 162 6.39 -2.27 11.89
CA ILE A 162 6.06 -2.02 13.29
C ILE A 162 6.55 -0.63 13.64
N HIS A 163 5.63 0.26 13.91
CA HIS A 163 5.88 1.63 14.30
C HIS A 163 6.14 1.72 15.81
N GLU A 164 7.10 2.55 16.25
CA GLU A 164 7.44 2.63 17.68
C GLU A 164 6.24 2.99 18.56
N LYS A 165 5.42 3.93 18.14
CA LYS A 165 4.27 4.44 18.91
C LYS A 165 2.99 3.61 18.70
N PHE A 166 2.74 3.15 17.48
CA PHE A 166 1.46 2.54 17.10
C PHE A 166 1.53 1.02 16.92
N GLY A 167 2.72 0.43 16.96
CA GLY A 167 2.92 -1.00 16.72
C GLY A 167 2.52 -1.40 15.30
N ASN A 168 1.82 -2.52 15.17
CA ASN A 168 1.31 -3.02 13.90
C ASN A 168 0.02 -2.34 13.41
N PHE A 169 -0.61 -1.51 14.24
CA PHE A 169 -1.95 -0.95 13.98
C PHE A 169 -1.85 0.26 13.08
N ILE A 170 -1.16 0.09 11.95
CA ILE A 170 -0.89 1.15 10.96
C ILE A 170 -1.14 0.66 9.54
N LEU A 171 -1.55 1.58 8.68
CA LEU A 171 -1.41 1.47 7.24
C LEU A 171 -0.45 2.55 6.72
N LEU A 172 0.12 2.27 5.56
CA LEU A 172 1.20 3.07 4.99
C LEU A 172 0.78 3.66 3.66
N GLY A 173 1.09 4.94 3.47
CA GLY A 173 0.99 5.62 2.18
C GLY A 173 2.34 6.12 1.70
N THR A 174 2.43 6.37 0.41
CA THR A 174 3.61 6.99 -0.22
C THR A 174 3.15 8.00 -1.25
N VAL A 175 3.77 9.17 -1.26
CA VAL A 175 3.65 10.15 -2.35
C VAL A 175 5.02 10.35 -2.98
N LEU A 176 5.07 10.28 -4.32
CA LEU A 176 6.27 10.53 -5.11
C LEU A 176 6.30 11.99 -5.51
N ILE A 177 7.40 12.70 -5.29
CA ILE A 177 7.52 14.11 -5.67
C ILE A 177 8.75 14.36 -6.55
N GLY A 178 8.58 15.27 -7.51
CA GLY A 178 9.60 15.67 -8.47
C GLY A 178 10.54 16.77 -7.96
N ALA A 179 10.67 16.95 -6.66
CA ALA A 179 11.54 17.90 -6.01
C ALA A 179 12.35 17.23 -4.90
N GLU A 180 13.54 17.75 -4.59
CA GLU A 180 14.36 17.29 -3.48
C GLU A 180 13.89 17.91 -2.17
N ALA A 181 14.00 17.18 -1.06
CA ALA A 181 13.95 17.76 0.28
C ALA A 181 15.35 18.24 0.72
N THR A 182 15.41 19.23 1.61
CA THR A 182 16.70 19.71 2.13
C THR A 182 17.32 18.76 3.15
N ALA A 183 16.52 17.84 3.71
CA ALA A 183 16.97 16.75 4.57
C ALA A 183 16.05 15.53 4.41
N TYR A 184 16.58 14.36 4.75
CA TYR A 184 15.90 13.07 4.67
C TYR A 184 16.06 12.30 5.98
N ASP A 185 15.02 11.54 6.32
CA ASP A 185 15.04 10.67 7.48
C ASP A 185 15.93 9.45 7.26
N GLN A 186 16.27 8.76 8.34
CA GLN A 186 17.11 7.57 8.33
C GLN A 186 16.36 6.40 8.97
N PRO A 187 16.64 5.15 8.56
CA PRO A 187 16.12 3.98 9.24
C PRO A 187 16.42 4.01 10.74
N ILE A 188 15.45 3.61 11.53
CA ILE A 188 15.60 3.56 12.99
C ILE A 188 16.13 2.19 13.45
N SER A 189 16.89 2.19 14.55
CA SER A 189 17.35 0.99 15.22
C SER A 189 16.33 0.56 16.29
N TYR A 190 15.27 -0.10 15.88
CA TYR A 190 14.20 -0.57 16.74
C TYR A 190 13.79 -1.99 16.36
N ASN A 191 13.89 -2.96 17.27
CA ASN A 191 13.51 -4.34 16.97
C ASN A 191 12.68 -4.97 18.09
N PRO A 192 11.36 -4.88 18.04
CA PRO A 192 10.46 -5.49 19.02
C PRO A 192 10.29 -7.01 18.84
N CYS A 193 10.81 -7.60 17.73
CA CYS A 193 10.62 -9.01 17.41
C CYS A 193 11.58 -9.97 18.11
N LEU A 194 12.61 -9.49 18.79
CA LEU A 194 13.66 -10.32 19.37
C LEU A 194 13.11 -11.42 20.28
N GLU A 195 12.22 -11.09 21.20
CA GLU A 195 11.61 -12.02 22.15
C GLU A 195 10.11 -12.24 21.92
N CYS A 196 9.48 -11.37 21.16
CA CYS A 196 8.07 -11.47 20.80
C CYS A 196 7.84 -12.64 19.86
N LYS A 197 6.98 -13.42 19.74
CA LYS A 197 6.64 -14.44 18.73
C LYS A 197 5.12 -14.61 18.61
N LEU A 198 4.36 -13.60 19.04
CA LEU A 198 2.91 -13.67 19.06
C LEU A 198 2.31 -13.90 17.66
N CYS A 199 2.89 -13.26 16.64
CA CYS A 199 2.44 -13.46 15.26
C CYS A 199 2.69 -14.88 14.73
N VAL A 200 3.70 -15.57 15.23
CA VAL A 200 3.98 -16.99 14.91
C VAL A 200 2.85 -17.86 15.46
N ALA A 201 2.52 -17.69 16.75
CA ALA A 201 1.46 -18.43 17.40
C ALA A 201 0.07 -18.14 16.81
N ALA A 202 -0.16 -16.92 16.36
CA ALA A 202 -1.45 -16.48 15.82
C ALA A 202 -1.67 -16.85 14.34
N CYS A 203 -0.62 -17.22 13.59
CA CYS A 203 -0.73 -17.50 12.17
C CYS A 203 -1.48 -18.81 11.90
N PRO A 204 -2.70 -18.78 11.31
CA PRO A 204 -3.51 -19.98 11.14
C PRO A 204 -2.95 -20.97 10.11
N VAL A 205 -2.01 -20.52 9.28
CA VAL A 205 -1.40 -21.34 8.21
C VAL A 205 0.11 -21.56 8.41
N GLY A 206 0.66 -21.19 9.58
CA GLY A 206 2.07 -21.40 9.89
C GLY A 206 3.05 -20.67 8.93
N ALA A 207 2.61 -19.57 8.32
CA ALA A 207 3.42 -18.84 7.35
C ALA A 207 4.60 -18.09 7.98
N ILE A 208 4.61 -17.89 9.29
CA ILE A 208 5.62 -17.14 10.02
C ILE A 208 6.36 -18.09 10.95
N ALA A 209 7.63 -18.37 10.68
CA ALA A 209 8.44 -19.21 11.52
C ALA A 209 9.14 -18.41 12.65
N PRO A 210 9.48 -19.08 13.78
CA PRO A 210 10.15 -18.42 14.91
C PRO A 210 11.51 -17.80 14.59
N ASP A 211 12.21 -18.35 13.60
CA ASP A 211 13.51 -17.87 13.09
C ASP A 211 13.39 -16.68 12.13
N GLY A 212 12.17 -16.25 11.81
CA GLY A 212 11.90 -15.17 10.88
C GLY A 212 11.71 -15.60 9.42
N HIS A 213 11.81 -16.91 9.12
CA HIS A 213 11.42 -17.39 7.81
C HIS A 213 9.94 -17.11 7.55
N PHE A 214 9.63 -16.65 6.34
CA PHE A 214 8.28 -16.30 5.93
C PHE A 214 7.85 -17.05 4.67
N ASN A 215 6.88 -17.93 4.82
CA ASN A 215 6.27 -18.63 3.70
C ASN A 215 5.24 -17.74 3.02
N PHE A 216 5.68 -16.97 2.01
CA PHE A 216 4.84 -16.05 1.27
C PHE A 216 3.65 -16.74 0.60
N SER A 217 3.86 -17.94 0.01
CA SER A 217 2.80 -18.67 -0.69
C SER A 217 1.66 -19.07 0.25
N ALA A 218 1.97 -19.61 1.44
CA ALA A 218 0.95 -19.95 2.44
C ALA A 218 0.18 -18.70 2.92
N CYS A 219 0.90 -17.60 3.20
CA CYS A 219 0.29 -16.34 3.60
C CYS A 219 -0.59 -15.77 2.48
N TYR A 220 -0.06 -15.74 1.26
CA TYR A 220 -0.75 -15.23 0.09
C TYR A 220 -2.05 -15.98 -0.19
N THR A 221 -2.00 -17.31 -0.24
CA THR A 221 -3.19 -18.14 -0.48
C THR A 221 -4.26 -17.91 0.58
N HIS A 222 -3.86 -17.78 1.86
CA HIS A 222 -4.80 -17.54 2.94
C HIS A 222 -5.43 -16.14 2.88
N ASN A 223 -4.59 -15.12 2.65
CA ASN A 223 -5.03 -13.72 2.69
C ASN A 223 -5.77 -13.28 1.44
N TYR A 224 -5.27 -13.73 0.28
CA TYR A 224 -5.75 -13.23 -1.01
C TYR A 224 -6.65 -14.23 -1.74
N ARG A 225 -6.95 -15.37 -1.13
CA ARG A 225 -7.82 -16.37 -1.75
C ARG A 225 -9.13 -15.77 -2.22
N GLU A 226 -9.76 -14.92 -1.42
CA GLU A 226 -11.02 -14.24 -1.76
C GLU A 226 -10.84 -13.09 -2.76
N PHE A 227 -9.63 -12.54 -2.85
CA PHE A 227 -9.32 -11.45 -3.77
C PHE A 227 -8.90 -11.94 -5.16
N MET A 228 -8.04 -12.95 -5.22
CA MET A 228 -7.33 -13.29 -6.44
C MET A 228 -7.59 -14.72 -6.90
N GLY A 229 -7.76 -15.66 -5.99
CA GLY A 229 -8.02 -17.06 -6.28
C GLY A 229 -9.47 -17.47 -6.02
N GLY A 230 -10.10 -16.93 -4.99
CA GLY A 230 -11.44 -17.35 -4.58
C GLY A 230 -12.52 -17.09 -5.62
N PHE A 231 -12.41 -16.02 -6.38
CA PHE A 231 -13.33 -15.76 -7.50
C PHE A 231 -13.17 -16.79 -8.61
N THR A 232 -11.92 -17.12 -8.98
CA THR A 232 -11.62 -18.14 -9.98
C THR A 232 -12.11 -19.52 -9.53
N ASP A 233 -11.78 -19.92 -8.29
CA ASP A 233 -12.23 -21.17 -7.70
C ASP A 233 -13.77 -21.27 -7.69
N TRP A 234 -14.45 -20.17 -7.38
CA TRP A 234 -15.91 -20.11 -7.41
C TRP A 234 -16.48 -20.25 -8.83
N VAL A 235 -15.89 -19.55 -9.81
CA VAL A 235 -16.28 -19.68 -11.22
C VAL A 235 -16.06 -21.10 -11.72
N GLU A 236 -14.95 -21.74 -11.38
CA GLU A 236 -14.69 -23.14 -11.72
C GLU A 236 -15.73 -24.08 -11.11
N GLN A 237 -16.09 -23.90 -9.84
CA GLN A 237 -17.14 -24.69 -9.19
C GLN A 237 -18.52 -24.52 -9.86
N VAL A 238 -18.85 -23.29 -10.29
CA VAL A 238 -20.07 -23.02 -11.06
C VAL A 238 -20.02 -23.75 -12.42
N ALA A 239 -18.89 -23.63 -13.14
CA ALA A 239 -18.70 -24.22 -14.47
C ALA A 239 -18.72 -25.76 -14.45
N ASP A 240 -18.14 -26.35 -13.41
CA ASP A 240 -18.06 -27.81 -13.21
C ASP A 240 -19.36 -28.42 -12.66
N SER A 241 -20.35 -27.60 -12.32
CA SER A 241 -21.63 -28.08 -11.78
C SER A 241 -22.60 -28.43 -12.90
N LYS A 242 -23.26 -29.58 -12.77
CA LYS A 242 -24.23 -30.08 -13.77
C LYS A 242 -25.53 -29.26 -13.77
N ASP A 243 -25.93 -28.82 -12.58
CA ASP A 243 -27.13 -28.02 -12.32
C ASP A 243 -27.03 -27.32 -10.97
N ALA A 244 -28.08 -26.55 -10.63
CA ALA A 244 -28.12 -25.81 -9.39
C ALA A 244 -28.09 -26.68 -8.12
N LEU A 245 -28.60 -27.91 -8.19
CA LEU A 245 -28.56 -28.84 -7.05
C LEU A 245 -27.15 -29.39 -6.84
N ASP A 246 -26.44 -29.69 -7.93
CA ASP A 246 -25.05 -30.12 -7.89
C ASP A 246 -24.13 -28.97 -7.37
N TYR A 247 -24.33 -27.76 -7.84
CA TYR A 247 -23.63 -26.57 -7.33
C TYR A 247 -23.83 -26.41 -5.81
N ARG A 248 -25.05 -26.48 -5.33
CA ARG A 248 -25.35 -26.32 -3.88
C ARG A 248 -24.78 -27.42 -2.99
N LYS A 249 -24.41 -28.57 -3.56
CA LYS A 249 -23.68 -29.61 -2.82
C LYS A 249 -22.18 -29.29 -2.70
N LYS A 250 -21.63 -28.54 -3.66
CA LYS A 250 -20.21 -28.17 -3.72
C LYS A 250 -19.92 -26.88 -2.94
N VAL A 251 -20.84 -25.93 -3.00
CA VAL A 251 -20.67 -24.59 -2.39
C VAL A 251 -21.76 -24.37 -1.34
N SER A 252 -21.35 -24.14 -0.12
CA SER A 252 -22.27 -23.88 0.98
C SER A 252 -22.90 -22.48 0.89
N ASP A 253 -24.05 -22.30 1.55
CA ASP A 253 -24.70 -20.98 1.62
C ASP A 253 -23.81 -19.88 2.22
N PRO A 254 -23.02 -20.15 3.32
CA PRO A 254 -22.07 -19.16 3.83
C PRO A 254 -20.98 -18.77 2.84
N GLU A 255 -20.46 -19.70 2.02
CA GLU A 255 -19.49 -19.40 0.99
C GLU A 255 -20.08 -18.55 -0.14
N SER A 256 -21.30 -18.89 -0.58
CA SER A 256 -22.03 -18.09 -1.57
C SER A 256 -22.30 -16.67 -1.07
N ALA A 257 -22.72 -16.53 0.20
CA ALA A 257 -22.95 -15.24 0.80
C ALA A 257 -21.64 -14.42 0.96
N SER A 258 -20.54 -15.06 1.34
CA SER A 258 -19.22 -14.43 1.43
C SER A 258 -18.75 -13.92 0.07
N MET A 259 -18.90 -14.74 -0.98
CA MET A 259 -18.53 -14.35 -2.34
C MET A 259 -19.39 -13.18 -2.84
N TRP A 260 -20.71 -13.25 -2.62
CA TRP A 260 -21.61 -12.17 -3.00
C TRP A 260 -21.25 -10.84 -2.30
N GLN A 261 -20.93 -10.88 -1.01
CA GLN A 261 -20.49 -9.70 -0.26
C GLN A 261 -19.19 -9.14 -0.81
N SER A 262 -18.22 -10.01 -1.13
CA SER A 262 -16.94 -9.59 -1.71
C SER A 262 -17.11 -8.90 -3.06
N LEU A 263 -18.03 -9.38 -3.90
CA LEU A 263 -18.33 -8.77 -5.20
C LEU A 263 -19.12 -7.46 -5.09
N SER A 264 -20.00 -7.35 -4.09
CA SER A 264 -20.94 -6.21 -3.97
C SER A 264 -20.43 -5.07 -3.10
N PHE A 265 -19.64 -5.38 -2.07
CA PHE A 265 -19.21 -4.42 -1.05
C PHE A 265 -17.69 -4.29 -0.90
N GLY A 266 -16.94 -4.90 -1.78
CA GLY A 266 -15.48 -4.98 -1.70
C GLY A 266 -15.02 -6.27 -1.03
N ALA A 267 -13.81 -6.65 -1.37
CA ALA A 267 -13.25 -7.92 -1.01
C ALA A 267 -13.10 -8.09 0.50
N ASN A 268 -13.46 -9.26 0.97
CA ASN A 268 -13.41 -9.61 2.37
C ASN A 268 -12.02 -10.19 2.69
N TYR A 269 -11.21 -9.47 3.47
CA TYR A 269 -9.93 -9.99 3.94
C TYR A 269 -10.15 -10.96 5.09
N LYS A 270 -9.85 -12.22 4.89
CA LYS A 270 -9.74 -13.18 6.02
C LYS A 270 -8.48 -12.97 6.86
N ALA A 271 -7.70 -11.98 6.49
CA ALA A 271 -6.34 -11.78 6.96
C ALA A 271 -6.22 -11.00 8.25
N ALA A 272 -5.00 -10.91 8.64
CA ALA A 272 -4.46 -10.04 9.66
C ALA A 272 -4.54 -10.58 11.09
N TYR A 273 -4.56 -11.90 11.29
CA TYR A 273 -4.34 -12.47 12.61
C TYR A 273 -3.01 -12.00 13.22
N CYS A 274 -1.97 -11.83 12.40
CA CYS A 274 -0.69 -11.29 12.84
C CYS A 274 -0.72 -9.77 13.14
N LEU A 275 -1.68 -9.03 12.61
CA LEU A 275 -1.87 -7.61 12.93
C LEU A 275 -2.55 -7.39 14.27
N SER A 276 -3.32 -8.35 14.75
CA SER A 276 -4.09 -8.24 15.98
C SER A 276 -3.26 -8.50 17.25
N GLN A 277 -1.97 -8.83 17.11
CA GLN A 277 -1.08 -9.21 18.21
C GLN A 277 -0.24 -8.03 18.76
#